data_1c6a1c8a4cbf5cba1403ac0d1423bbb6
#
_entry.id   1c6a1c8a4cbf5cba1403ac0d1423bbb6
#
_cell.length_a   1.000
_cell.length_b   1.000
_cell.length_c   1.000
_cell.angle_alpha   90.00
_cell.angle_beta   90.00
_cell.angle_gamma   90.00
#
_symmetry.space_group_name_H-M   'P 1'
#
loop_
_entity.id
_entity.type
_entity.pdbx_description
1 polymer ?
#
loop_
_entity_poly.entity_id
_entity_poly.type
_entity_poly.pdbx_seq_one_letter_code
_entity_poly.pdbx_strand_id
1 'polypeptide(L)'
;APFCANEISIEGRAKWNEFLKCRIEDEDLSDIIKLYGESEAREKIKQVSEFKKAQRGQIDNMGIGSINGNELPSAMLYPDRIMLLNFNYTKTADMYMPADEHHFPINHIHGHLDNPDSVIFGYGDELDNKYQEISCLNNNELLKNIKSIRYLEDVNYRNVLEFVESAPYQIYIMGHSCGTSDRTLLNTLFEHPNCVSIKPFYYQNDEGQDNYIEIVQNISRNFSNAQKMRDRVVNKTFCQPLPQRIVSNE
;
A
#
# COMPACT_ATOMS: atom_id res chain seq x y z
N ALA A 1 10.99 -6.60 -5.04
CA ALA A 1 10.73 -7.96 -5.57
C ALA A 1 9.66 -7.83 -6.65
N PRO A 2 9.78 -8.56 -7.76
CA PRO A 2 8.78 -8.44 -8.81
C PRO A 2 7.39 -8.86 -8.31
N PHE A 3 6.41 -8.18 -8.80
CA PHE A 3 5.00 -8.43 -8.58
C PHE A 3 4.62 -9.84 -9.09
N CYS A 4 4.05 -10.68 -8.25
CA CYS A 4 3.63 -12.02 -8.63
C CYS A 4 2.10 -12.09 -8.66
N ALA A 5 1.52 -12.61 -9.73
CA ALA A 5 0.07 -12.72 -9.87
C ALA A 5 -0.59 -13.54 -8.73
N ASN A 6 0.15 -14.49 -8.16
CA ASN A 6 -0.33 -15.28 -7.01
C ASN A 6 -0.34 -14.49 -5.70
N GLU A 7 0.28 -13.31 -5.66
CA GLU A 7 0.27 -12.40 -4.52
C GLU A 7 -0.89 -11.41 -4.59
N ILE A 8 -1.61 -11.36 -5.72
CA ILE A 8 -2.75 -10.45 -5.89
C ILE A 8 -4.03 -11.14 -5.43
N SER A 9 -4.87 -10.44 -4.71
CA SER A 9 -6.20 -10.89 -4.32
C SER A 9 -7.09 -11.18 -5.53
N ILE A 10 -8.15 -11.97 -5.34
CA ILE A 10 -9.15 -12.24 -6.38
C ILE A 10 -9.78 -10.92 -6.87
N GLU A 11 -10.11 -10.02 -5.95
CA GLU A 11 -10.66 -8.70 -6.26
C GLU A 11 -9.66 -7.84 -7.05
N GLY A 12 -8.38 -7.87 -6.65
CA GLY A 12 -7.32 -7.14 -7.33
C GLY A 12 -7.10 -7.64 -8.76
N ARG A 13 -7.15 -8.95 -8.98
CA ARG A 13 -7.08 -9.53 -10.34
C ARG A 13 -8.26 -9.12 -11.21
N ALA A 14 -9.47 -9.05 -10.64
CA ALA A 14 -10.65 -8.57 -11.36
C ALA A 14 -10.47 -7.12 -11.81
N LYS A 15 -10.05 -6.22 -10.92
CA LYS A 15 -9.76 -4.81 -11.24
C LYS A 15 -8.69 -4.65 -12.30
N TRP A 16 -7.61 -5.45 -12.22
CA TRP A 16 -6.56 -5.44 -13.22
C TRP A 16 -7.07 -5.86 -14.60
N ASN A 17 -7.91 -6.91 -14.67
CA ASN A 17 -8.53 -7.34 -15.90
C ASN A 17 -9.49 -6.28 -16.47
N GLU A 18 -10.22 -5.56 -15.62
CA GLU A 18 -11.06 -4.42 -16.01
C GLU A 18 -10.21 -3.30 -16.60
N PHE A 19 -9.12 -2.91 -15.92
CA PHE A 19 -8.18 -1.91 -16.42
C PHE A 19 -7.65 -2.26 -17.81
N LEU A 20 -7.25 -3.51 -18.05
CA LEU A 20 -6.77 -3.94 -19.37
C LEU A 20 -7.85 -3.86 -20.46
N LYS A 21 -9.14 -3.95 -20.10
CA LYS A 21 -10.27 -3.86 -21.02
C LYS A 21 -10.77 -2.41 -21.22
N CYS A 22 -10.46 -1.53 -20.29
CA CYS A 22 -10.88 -0.13 -20.35
C CYS A 22 -10.36 0.53 -21.63
N ARG A 23 -11.18 1.36 -22.25
CA ARG A 23 -10.80 2.23 -23.38
C ARG A 23 -10.55 3.62 -22.84
N ILE A 24 -9.67 4.36 -23.50
CA ILE A 24 -9.49 5.79 -23.24
C ILE A 24 -10.61 6.48 -24.04
N GLU A 25 -11.50 7.15 -23.34
CA GLU A 25 -12.60 7.89 -23.95
C GLU A 25 -12.13 9.32 -24.35
N ASP A 26 -12.93 9.99 -25.19
CA ASP A 26 -12.58 11.33 -25.68
C ASP A 26 -12.52 12.38 -24.53
N GLU A 27 -13.27 12.17 -23.46
CA GLU A 27 -13.25 13.03 -22.26
C GLU A 27 -11.91 12.91 -21.54
N ASP A 28 -11.40 11.70 -21.35
CA ASP A 28 -10.07 11.44 -20.76
C ASP A 28 -8.96 12.10 -21.57
N LEU A 29 -9.07 12.02 -22.91
CA LEU A 29 -8.16 12.66 -23.84
C LEU A 29 -8.11 14.17 -23.62
N SER A 30 -9.26 14.81 -23.48
CA SER A 30 -9.36 16.26 -23.26
C SER A 30 -8.65 16.69 -21.98
N ASP A 31 -8.79 15.94 -20.90
CA ASP A 31 -8.17 16.25 -19.62
C ASP A 31 -6.66 16.00 -19.63
N ILE A 32 -6.21 14.94 -20.27
CA ILE A 32 -4.78 14.67 -20.47
C ILE A 32 -4.12 15.77 -21.33
N ILE A 33 -4.80 16.25 -22.39
CA ILE A 33 -4.31 17.35 -23.21
C ILE A 33 -4.16 18.64 -22.40
N LYS A 34 -5.09 18.94 -21.50
CA LYS A 34 -5.00 20.12 -20.61
C LYS A 34 -3.79 20.05 -19.68
N LEU A 35 -3.42 18.84 -19.22
CA LEU A 35 -2.32 18.65 -18.29
C LEU A 35 -0.94 18.67 -18.96
N TYR A 36 -0.81 18.07 -20.12
CA TYR A 36 0.49 17.82 -20.77
C TYR A 36 0.70 18.55 -22.10
N GLY A 37 -0.33 19.18 -22.64
CA GLY A 37 -0.33 19.71 -24.01
C GLY A 37 -0.60 18.61 -25.06
N GLU A 38 -1.03 19.01 -26.24
CA GLU A 38 -1.59 18.09 -27.26
C GLU A 38 -0.56 17.05 -27.76
N SER A 39 0.66 17.46 -28.02
CA SER A 39 1.71 16.58 -28.57
C SER A 39 2.12 15.50 -27.58
N GLU A 40 2.40 15.89 -26.34
CA GLU A 40 2.82 14.96 -25.28
C GLU A 40 1.68 14.05 -24.84
N ALA A 41 0.46 14.57 -24.73
CA ALA A 41 -0.74 13.79 -24.42
C ALA A 41 -0.97 12.67 -25.44
N ARG A 42 -0.89 12.98 -26.74
CA ARG A 42 -1.05 11.98 -27.82
C ARG A 42 0.00 10.88 -27.76
N GLU A 43 1.25 11.25 -27.46
CA GLU A 43 2.33 10.26 -27.33
C GLU A 43 2.12 9.35 -26.10
N LYS A 44 1.77 9.90 -24.95
CA LYS A 44 1.45 9.13 -23.74
C LYS A 44 0.28 8.18 -23.95
N ILE A 45 -0.79 8.63 -24.59
CA ILE A 45 -1.97 7.80 -24.90
C ILE A 45 -1.59 6.65 -25.85
N LYS A 46 -0.78 6.95 -26.86
CA LYS A 46 -0.27 5.93 -27.79
C LYS A 46 0.53 4.87 -27.04
N GLN A 47 1.46 5.27 -26.18
CA GLN A 47 2.27 4.36 -25.35
C GLN A 47 1.39 3.48 -24.44
N VAL A 48 0.40 4.05 -23.77
CA VAL A 48 -0.54 3.30 -22.92
C VAL A 48 -1.38 2.33 -23.76
N SER A 49 -1.85 2.75 -24.92
CA SER A 49 -2.65 1.92 -25.82
C SER A 49 -1.84 0.76 -26.40
N GLU A 50 -0.60 1.01 -26.81
CA GLU A 50 0.33 -0.03 -27.29
C GLU A 50 0.68 -1.01 -26.16
N PHE A 51 0.96 -0.50 -24.95
CA PHE A 51 1.16 -1.33 -23.77
C PHE A 51 -0.04 -2.22 -23.49
N LYS A 52 -1.25 -1.66 -23.38
CA LYS A 52 -2.47 -2.45 -23.15
C LYS A 52 -2.71 -3.50 -24.23
N LYS A 53 -2.44 -3.17 -25.51
CA LYS A 53 -2.58 -4.09 -26.63
C LYS A 53 -1.58 -5.23 -26.53
N ALA A 54 -0.31 -4.94 -26.23
CA ALA A 54 0.72 -5.94 -26.04
C ALA A 54 0.38 -6.90 -24.89
N GLN A 55 -0.10 -6.36 -23.77
CA GLN A 55 -0.49 -7.13 -22.59
C GLN A 55 -1.67 -8.07 -22.89
N ARG A 56 -2.72 -7.58 -23.56
CA ARG A 56 -3.83 -8.44 -23.99
C ARG A 56 -3.38 -9.55 -24.91
N GLY A 57 -2.54 -9.24 -25.91
CA GLY A 57 -2.02 -10.24 -26.82
C GLY A 57 -1.22 -11.32 -26.12
N GLN A 58 -0.47 -10.99 -25.07
CA GLN A 58 0.25 -11.98 -24.27
C GLN A 58 -0.69 -12.86 -23.46
N ILE A 59 -1.69 -12.27 -22.79
CA ILE A 59 -2.71 -13.01 -22.02
C ILE A 59 -3.49 -13.96 -22.96
N ASP A 60 -3.90 -13.47 -24.11
CA ASP A 60 -4.63 -14.27 -25.10
C ASP A 60 -3.77 -15.41 -25.64
N ASN A 61 -2.48 -15.17 -25.94
CA ASN A 61 -1.55 -16.19 -26.41
C ASN A 61 -1.25 -17.27 -25.37
N MET A 62 -1.35 -16.94 -24.08
CA MET A 62 -1.20 -17.91 -22.98
C MET A 62 -2.46 -18.78 -22.78
N GLY A 63 -3.55 -18.52 -23.53
CA GLY A 63 -4.81 -19.24 -23.40
C GLY A 63 -5.54 -19.02 -22.08
N ILE A 64 -5.17 -17.97 -21.34
CA ILE A 64 -5.78 -17.57 -20.08
C ILE A 64 -6.60 -16.32 -20.33
N GLY A 65 -7.92 -16.39 -20.21
CA GLY A 65 -8.80 -15.22 -20.39
C GLY A 65 -8.60 -14.09 -19.36
N SER A 66 -7.67 -14.27 -18.42
CA SER A 66 -7.34 -13.34 -17.33
C SER A 66 -5.95 -13.62 -16.79
N ILE A 67 -5.41 -12.71 -15.96
CA ILE A 67 -4.11 -12.88 -15.30
C ILE A 67 -4.13 -14.08 -14.36
N ASN A 68 -3.31 -15.08 -14.67
CA ASN A 68 -3.09 -16.28 -13.86
C ASN A 68 -1.59 -16.62 -13.81
N GLY A 69 -1.09 -16.95 -12.61
CA GLY A 69 0.25 -17.50 -12.44
C GLY A 69 1.41 -16.51 -12.53
N ASN A 70 2.61 -17.05 -12.64
CA ASN A 70 3.89 -16.32 -12.49
C ASN A 70 4.46 -15.79 -13.82
N GLU A 71 3.75 -15.93 -14.92
CA GLU A 71 4.24 -15.63 -16.26
C GLU A 71 3.82 -14.24 -16.77
N LEU A 72 3.72 -13.27 -15.86
CA LEU A 72 3.45 -11.89 -16.23
C LEU A 72 4.70 -11.25 -16.85
N PRO A 73 4.52 -10.47 -17.93
CA PRO A 73 5.60 -9.66 -18.48
C PRO A 73 6.25 -8.77 -17.43
N SER A 74 7.57 -8.64 -17.46
CA SER A 74 8.33 -7.84 -16.51
C SER A 74 7.83 -6.39 -16.40
N ALA A 75 7.34 -5.80 -17.50
CA ALA A 75 6.77 -4.46 -17.52
C ALA A 75 5.51 -4.31 -16.64
N MET A 76 4.78 -5.40 -16.40
CA MET A 76 3.62 -5.40 -15.48
C MET A 76 4.03 -5.60 -14.01
N LEU A 77 5.29 -5.87 -13.76
CA LEU A 77 5.80 -6.22 -12.42
C LEU A 77 6.37 -5.02 -11.67
N TYR A 78 6.54 -3.88 -12.36
CA TYR A 78 7.07 -2.66 -11.75
C TYR A 78 5.93 -1.68 -11.46
N PRO A 79 5.86 -1.16 -10.24
CA PRO A 79 4.89 -0.13 -9.91
C PRO A 79 5.29 1.22 -10.53
N ASP A 80 4.32 2.03 -10.93
CA ASP A 80 4.56 3.40 -11.40
C ASP A 80 5.05 4.30 -10.27
N ARG A 81 4.58 4.06 -9.04
CA ARG A 81 4.94 4.83 -7.84
C ARG A 81 5.08 3.90 -6.63
N ILE A 82 6.02 4.23 -5.76
CA ILE A 82 6.21 3.53 -4.48
C ILE A 82 6.18 4.58 -3.37
N MET A 83 5.24 4.48 -2.44
CA MET A 83 5.24 5.28 -1.22
C MET A 83 5.85 4.49 -0.08
N LEU A 84 6.83 5.05 0.60
CA LEU A 84 7.33 4.52 1.87
C LEU A 84 6.58 5.19 3.02
N LEU A 85 5.62 4.48 3.60
CA LEU A 85 4.89 4.93 4.78
C LEU A 85 5.69 4.56 6.04
N ASN A 86 6.33 5.56 6.63
CA ASN A 86 7.20 5.40 7.78
C ASN A 86 6.47 5.67 9.10
N PHE A 87 6.39 4.65 9.96
CA PHE A 87 5.80 4.74 11.30
C PHE A 87 6.82 5.08 12.39
N ASN A 88 8.13 5.05 12.07
CA ASN A 88 9.17 5.44 13.00
C ASN A 88 9.35 6.96 13.03
N TYR A 89 9.77 7.46 14.17
CA TYR A 89 10.08 8.89 14.35
C TYR A 89 11.46 9.29 13.80
N THR A 90 12.24 8.33 13.28
CA THR A 90 13.57 8.58 12.71
C THR A 90 13.51 8.64 11.19
N LYS A 91 14.43 9.38 10.58
CA LYS A 91 14.61 9.49 9.13
C LYS A 91 15.47 8.35 8.54
N THR A 92 15.63 7.25 9.25
CA THR A 92 16.42 6.11 8.75
C THR A 92 15.89 5.58 7.41
N ALA A 93 14.58 5.66 7.20
CA ALA A 93 13.93 5.27 5.96
C ALA A 93 14.43 6.07 4.74
N ASP A 94 14.78 7.34 4.91
CA ASP A 94 15.24 8.24 3.85
C ASP A 94 16.54 7.74 3.21
N MET A 95 17.35 6.96 3.96
CA MET A 95 18.61 6.39 3.48
C MET A 95 18.41 5.27 2.43
N TYR A 96 17.22 4.71 2.34
CA TYR A 96 16.91 3.58 1.47
C TYR A 96 16.12 3.94 0.22
N MET A 97 15.68 5.20 0.13
CA MET A 97 14.88 5.65 -1.00
C MET A 97 15.72 6.49 -1.95
N PRO A 98 15.49 6.38 -3.28
CA PRO A 98 16.07 7.30 -4.25
C PRO A 98 15.65 8.74 -3.97
N ALA A 99 16.48 9.71 -4.38
CA ALA A 99 16.19 11.14 -4.23
C ALA A 99 15.05 11.67 -5.12
N ASP A 100 14.32 10.81 -5.79
CA ASP A 100 13.16 11.15 -6.63
C ASP A 100 11.87 11.12 -5.79
N GLU A 101 11.56 12.23 -5.15
CA GLU A 101 10.37 12.38 -4.29
C GLU A 101 9.05 12.24 -5.05
N HIS A 102 9.04 12.41 -6.36
CA HIS A 102 7.80 12.28 -7.13
C HIS A 102 7.37 10.82 -7.30
N HIS A 103 8.30 9.93 -7.61
CA HIS A 103 8.01 8.50 -7.81
C HIS A 103 8.17 7.69 -6.52
N PHE A 104 8.96 8.19 -5.57
CA PHE A 104 9.31 7.51 -4.32
C PHE A 104 9.06 8.40 -3.09
N PRO A 105 7.82 8.90 -2.86
CA PRO A 105 7.54 9.73 -1.70
C PRO A 105 7.72 8.95 -0.40
N ILE A 106 8.37 9.60 0.57
CA ILE A 106 8.43 9.11 1.95
C ILE A 106 7.41 9.89 2.77
N ASN A 107 6.53 9.19 3.44
CA ASN A 107 5.53 9.79 4.31
C ASN A 107 5.81 9.39 5.77
N HIS A 108 6.23 10.35 6.59
CA HIS A 108 6.42 10.19 8.03
C HIS A 108 5.10 10.44 8.73
N ILE A 109 4.23 9.45 8.75
CA ILE A 109 2.83 9.58 9.22
C ILE A 109 2.72 10.03 10.68
N HIS A 110 3.72 9.74 11.49
CA HIS A 110 3.79 10.16 12.91
C HIS A 110 4.77 11.31 13.14
N GLY A 111 5.19 12.02 12.08
CA GLY A 111 6.24 13.03 12.18
C GLY A 111 7.63 12.45 12.39
N HIS A 112 8.59 13.28 12.77
CA HIS A 112 9.98 12.87 13.01
C HIS A 112 10.65 13.74 14.08
N LEU A 113 11.69 13.18 14.75
CA LEU A 113 12.36 13.80 15.90
C LEU A 113 13.13 15.09 15.55
N ASP A 114 13.53 15.30 14.30
CA ASP A 114 14.17 16.55 13.87
C ASP A 114 13.21 17.74 13.87
N ASN A 115 11.89 17.47 13.85
CA ASN A 115 10.83 18.43 14.05
C ASN A 115 9.89 17.92 15.16
N PRO A 116 10.22 18.16 16.43
CA PRO A 116 9.45 17.63 17.56
C PRO A 116 7.96 18.03 17.55
N ASP A 117 7.64 19.20 16.99
CA ASP A 117 6.25 19.68 16.90
C ASP A 117 5.39 18.88 15.93
N SER A 118 6.03 18.15 14.98
CA SER A 118 5.33 17.26 14.05
C SER A 118 5.02 15.89 14.66
N VAL A 119 5.56 15.56 15.84
CA VAL A 119 5.43 14.22 16.41
C VAL A 119 4.01 13.94 16.89
N ILE A 120 3.39 12.91 16.29
CA ILE A 120 2.08 12.42 16.68
C ILE A 120 2.26 11.17 17.53
N PHE A 121 2.13 11.35 18.84
CA PHE A 121 2.18 10.28 19.81
C PHE A 121 0.79 10.03 20.41
N GLY A 122 0.37 8.76 20.50
CA GLY A 122 -0.93 8.44 21.07
C GLY A 122 -1.50 7.10 20.58
N TYR A 123 -2.81 6.97 20.70
CA TYR A 123 -3.58 5.79 20.35
C TYR A 123 -4.55 6.11 19.21
N GLY A 124 -4.72 5.22 18.26
CA GLY A 124 -5.54 5.45 17.07
C GLY A 124 -6.50 4.30 16.76
N ASP A 125 -7.31 3.87 17.74
CA ASP A 125 -8.35 2.87 17.53
C ASP A 125 -9.74 3.46 17.76
N GLU A 126 -10.29 4.10 16.71
CA GLU A 126 -11.67 4.60 16.71
C GLU A 126 -12.71 3.47 16.54
N LEU A 127 -12.26 2.27 16.18
CA LEU A 127 -13.12 1.09 16.02
C LEU A 127 -13.35 0.36 17.36
N ASP A 128 -12.64 0.76 18.42
CA ASP A 128 -12.82 0.21 19.77
C ASP A 128 -14.07 0.81 20.43
N ASN A 129 -14.87 -0.02 21.08
CA ASN A 129 -16.02 0.42 21.89
C ASN A 129 -15.63 1.42 22.98
N LYS A 130 -14.44 1.31 23.55
CA LYS A 130 -13.90 2.25 24.56
C LYS A 130 -13.70 3.65 24.00
N TYR A 131 -13.34 3.79 22.72
CA TYR A 131 -13.27 5.09 22.07
C TYR A 131 -14.65 5.78 22.08
N GLN A 132 -15.71 5.03 21.76
CA GLN A 132 -17.07 5.55 21.79
C GLN A 132 -17.49 5.97 23.20
N GLU A 133 -17.17 5.16 24.20
CA GLU A 133 -17.43 5.49 25.61
C GLU A 133 -16.71 6.80 26.01
N ILE A 134 -15.43 6.93 25.67
CA ILE A 134 -14.62 8.12 25.96
C ILE A 134 -15.17 9.35 25.24
N SER A 135 -15.53 9.23 23.97
CA SER A 135 -16.06 10.35 23.19
C SER A 135 -17.40 10.86 23.72
N CYS A 136 -18.24 9.96 24.26
CA CYS A 136 -19.51 10.33 24.90
C CYS A 136 -19.35 11.12 26.20
N LEU A 137 -18.18 11.09 26.85
CA LEU A 137 -17.92 11.85 28.06
C LEU A 137 -17.80 13.37 27.82
N ASN A 138 -17.76 13.80 26.56
CA ASN A 138 -17.66 15.21 26.16
C ASN A 138 -16.51 15.96 26.86
N ASN A 139 -15.38 15.29 27.02
CA ASN A 139 -14.16 15.82 27.63
C ASN A 139 -12.98 15.77 26.66
N ASN A 140 -12.59 16.92 26.12
CA ASN A 140 -11.54 17.05 25.11
C ASN A 140 -10.15 16.59 25.60
N GLU A 141 -9.87 16.66 26.90
CA GLU A 141 -8.58 16.17 27.44
C GLU A 141 -8.39 14.66 27.22
N LEU A 142 -9.48 13.89 27.19
CA LEU A 142 -9.43 12.45 26.93
C LEU A 142 -9.17 12.13 25.45
N LEU A 143 -9.50 13.07 24.56
CA LEU A 143 -9.32 12.91 23.11
C LEU A 143 -7.99 13.50 22.62
N LYS A 144 -7.25 14.21 23.45
CA LYS A 144 -6.04 14.96 23.10
C LYS A 144 -4.95 14.11 22.41
N ASN A 145 -4.84 12.84 22.79
CA ASN A 145 -3.82 11.92 22.28
C ASN A 145 -4.41 10.86 21.34
N ILE A 146 -5.55 11.11 20.73
CA ILE A 146 -6.10 10.25 19.68
C ILE A 146 -5.41 10.60 18.37
N LYS A 147 -4.67 9.64 17.82
CA LYS A 147 -3.85 9.82 16.60
C LYS A 147 -4.67 10.27 15.39
N SER A 148 -5.84 9.69 15.18
CA SER A 148 -6.71 10.01 14.04
C SER A 148 -7.16 11.47 14.03
N ILE A 149 -7.40 12.06 15.20
CA ILE A 149 -7.69 13.50 15.33
C ILE A 149 -6.43 14.30 15.00
N ARG A 150 -5.28 13.90 15.52
CA ARG A 150 -4.01 14.57 15.30
C ARG A 150 -3.48 14.48 13.87
N TYR A 151 -3.90 13.51 13.08
CA TYR A 151 -3.61 13.46 11.64
C TYR A 151 -4.15 14.66 10.85
N LEU A 152 -5.04 15.45 11.44
CA LEU A 152 -5.54 16.69 10.85
C LEU A 152 -4.62 17.90 11.10
N GLU A 153 -3.57 17.74 11.91
CA GLU A 153 -2.61 18.82 12.21
C GLU A 153 -1.62 19.04 11.04
N ASP A 154 -1.45 18.05 10.15
CA ASP A 154 -0.60 18.15 8.97
C ASP A 154 -1.27 17.54 7.72
N VAL A 155 -0.51 17.48 6.60
CA VAL A 155 -0.98 16.95 5.32
C VAL A 155 -0.62 15.48 5.09
N ASN A 156 0.15 14.85 5.99
CA ASN A 156 0.69 13.51 5.78
C ASN A 156 -0.40 12.46 5.56
N TYR A 157 -1.45 12.48 6.39
CA TYR A 157 -2.57 11.56 6.24
C TYR A 157 -3.32 11.77 4.92
N ARG A 158 -3.52 13.03 4.51
CA ARG A 158 -4.16 13.36 3.23
C ARG A 158 -3.34 12.85 2.05
N ASN A 159 -2.01 13.02 2.08
CA ASN A 159 -1.12 12.50 1.04
C ASN A 159 -1.20 10.97 0.92
N VAL A 160 -1.37 10.26 2.05
CA VAL A 160 -1.62 8.81 2.02
C VAL A 160 -2.94 8.50 1.34
N LEU A 161 -4.02 9.21 1.67
CA LEU A 161 -5.32 9.01 1.03
C LEU A 161 -5.25 9.26 -0.48
N GLU A 162 -4.63 10.35 -0.91
CA GLU A 162 -4.45 10.66 -2.33
C GLU A 162 -3.66 9.57 -3.07
N PHE A 163 -2.63 9.02 -2.42
CA PHE A 163 -1.87 7.92 -2.99
C PHE A 163 -2.72 6.66 -3.18
N VAL A 164 -3.47 6.24 -2.17
CA VAL A 164 -4.26 5.00 -2.22
C VAL A 164 -5.51 5.12 -3.10
N GLU A 165 -6.04 6.34 -3.29
CA GLU A 165 -7.14 6.61 -4.20
C GLU A 165 -6.70 6.61 -5.68
N SER A 166 -5.44 6.89 -5.95
CA SER A 166 -4.95 7.14 -7.32
C SER A 166 -4.96 5.89 -8.21
N ALA A 167 -4.72 4.69 -7.67
CA ALA A 167 -4.65 3.44 -8.43
C ALA A 167 -4.73 2.20 -7.51
N PRO A 168 -4.96 0.99 -8.04
CA PRO A 168 -4.77 -0.24 -7.31
C PRO A 168 -3.35 -0.36 -6.76
N TYR A 169 -3.21 -0.76 -5.48
CA TYR A 169 -1.93 -0.83 -4.80
C TYR A 169 -1.75 -2.11 -3.99
N GLN A 170 -0.50 -2.47 -3.76
CA GLN A 170 -0.07 -3.52 -2.84
C GLN A 170 0.60 -2.90 -1.61
N ILE A 171 0.47 -3.58 -0.50
CA ILE A 171 1.15 -3.23 0.75
C ILE A 171 2.23 -4.27 1.04
N TYR A 172 3.45 -3.79 1.28
CA TYR A 172 4.56 -4.58 1.80
C TYR A 172 4.83 -4.12 3.23
N ILE A 173 4.63 -5.00 4.21
CA ILE A 173 4.87 -4.70 5.63
C ILE A 173 6.28 -5.14 5.99
N MET A 174 7.13 -4.18 6.34
CA MET A 174 8.53 -4.40 6.68
C MET A 174 8.81 -3.91 8.10
N GLY A 175 8.89 -4.82 9.07
CA GLY A 175 9.22 -4.52 10.46
C GLY A 175 8.13 -3.83 11.28
N HIS A 176 6.96 -3.56 10.72
CA HIS A 176 5.84 -2.98 11.47
C HIS A 176 5.00 -4.09 12.12
N SER A 177 4.67 -3.92 13.41
CA SER A 177 3.94 -4.93 14.20
C SER A 177 2.44 -5.02 13.87
N CYS A 178 1.87 -4.02 13.18
CA CYS A 178 0.43 -3.89 12.90
C CYS A 178 -0.44 -3.93 14.17
N GLY A 179 0.07 -3.32 15.25
CA GLY A 179 -0.66 -3.19 16.51
C GLY A 179 -1.88 -2.31 16.41
N THR A 180 -2.79 -2.43 17.39
CA THR A 180 -4.06 -1.69 17.42
C THR A 180 -3.90 -0.18 17.66
N SER A 181 -2.71 0.29 18.07
CA SER A 181 -2.43 1.72 18.19
C SER A 181 -2.55 2.51 16.89
N ASP A 182 -2.49 1.82 15.75
CA ASP A 182 -2.59 2.39 14.41
C ASP A 182 -3.79 1.85 13.63
N ARG A 183 -4.74 1.22 14.33
CA ARG A 183 -5.83 0.45 13.74
C ARG A 183 -6.68 1.28 12.78
N THR A 184 -7.02 2.50 13.11
CA THR A 184 -7.83 3.37 12.24
C THR A 184 -7.16 3.58 10.89
N LEU A 185 -5.86 3.91 10.88
CA LEU A 185 -5.09 4.07 9.65
C LEU A 185 -4.93 2.75 8.91
N LEU A 186 -4.52 1.69 9.61
CA LEU A 186 -4.29 0.37 8.99
C LEU A 186 -5.59 -0.21 8.43
N ASN A 187 -6.74 -0.05 9.09
CA ASN A 187 -8.03 -0.45 8.57
C ASN A 187 -8.35 0.29 7.26
N THR A 188 -8.14 1.61 7.24
CA THR A 188 -8.34 2.43 6.03
C THR A 188 -7.50 1.90 4.87
N LEU A 189 -6.23 1.57 5.10
CA LEU A 189 -5.33 1.05 4.07
C LEU A 189 -5.67 -0.38 3.64
N PHE A 190 -5.98 -1.25 4.60
CA PHE A 190 -6.18 -2.68 4.34
C PHE A 190 -7.53 -2.98 3.70
N GLU A 191 -8.58 -2.24 4.06
CA GLU A 191 -9.93 -2.46 3.52
C GLU A 191 -10.28 -1.54 2.35
N HIS A 192 -9.38 -0.63 1.96
CA HIS A 192 -9.59 0.27 0.83
C HIS A 192 -9.94 -0.50 -0.46
N PRO A 193 -10.87 -0.01 -1.29
CA PRO A 193 -11.23 -0.68 -2.54
C PRO A 193 -10.04 -0.95 -3.47
N ASN A 194 -9.04 -0.09 -3.49
CA ASN A 194 -7.86 -0.23 -4.34
C ASN A 194 -6.76 -1.13 -3.74
N CYS A 195 -6.87 -1.58 -2.49
CA CYS A 195 -5.91 -2.51 -1.90
C CYS A 195 -6.08 -3.91 -2.51
N VAL A 196 -5.08 -4.38 -3.25
CA VAL A 196 -5.14 -5.66 -3.96
C VAL A 196 -4.39 -6.79 -3.25
N SER A 197 -3.40 -6.47 -2.40
CA SER A 197 -2.73 -7.46 -1.56
C SER A 197 -1.95 -6.83 -0.41
N ILE A 198 -1.69 -7.63 0.62
CA ILE A 198 -0.92 -7.26 1.82
C ILE A 198 0.09 -8.37 2.06
N LYS A 199 1.37 -8.08 1.84
CA LYS A 199 2.47 -9.04 1.99
C LYS A 199 3.32 -8.68 3.20
N PRO A 200 3.23 -9.45 4.29
CA PRO A 200 4.12 -9.28 5.43
C PRO A 200 5.48 -9.92 5.17
N PHE A 201 6.55 -9.19 5.48
CA PHE A 201 7.87 -9.75 5.72
C PHE A 201 7.99 -10.04 7.22
N TYR A 202 8.45 -11.24 7.56
CA TYR A 202 8.47 -11.71 8.93
C TYR A 202 9.91 -11.85 9.46
N TYR A 203 10.04 -11.88 10.77
CA TYR A 203 11.30 -12.24 11.42
C TYR A 203 11.46 -13.76 11.42
N GLN A 204 12.69 -14.24 11.17
CA GLN A 204 13.06 -15.63 11.35
C GLN A 204 14.41 -15.71 12.07
N ASN A 205 14.49 -16.49 13.13
CA ASN A 205 15.72 -16.73 13.85
C ASN A 205 16.60 -17.82 13.17
N ASP A 206 17.82 -18.02 13.70
CA ASP A 206 18.76 -19.01 13.15
C ASP A 206 18.28 -20.46 13.30
N GLU A 207 17.31 -20.74 14.19
CA GLU A 207 16.67 -22.04 14.42
C GLU A 207 15.48 -22.30 13.47
N GLY A 208 15.15 -21.34 12.61
CA GLY A 208 14.03 -21.43 11.66
C GLY A 208 12.66 -21.08 12.25
N GLN A 209 12.59 -20.66 13.52
CA GLN A 209 11.35 -20.17 14.12
C GLN A 209 11.06 -18.76 13.59
N ASP A 210 9.80 -18.50 13.29
CA ASP A 210 9.37 -17.22 12.73
C ASP A 210 8.09 -16.67 13.39
N ASN A 211 7.84 -15.37 13.18
CA ASN A 211 6.68 -14.67 13.72
C ASN A 211 5.60 -14.36 12.67
N TYR A 212 5.58 -15.07 11.53
CA TYR A 212 4.58 -14.81 10.49
C TYR A 212 3.15 -14.86 11.03
N ILE A 213 2.81 -15.90 11.79
CA ILE A 213 1.45 -16.05 12.34
C ILE A 213 1.10 -14.92 13.31
N GLU A 214 2.05 -14.47 14.13
CA GLU A 214 1.86 -13.33 15.03
C GLU A 214 1.52 -12.05 14.26
N ILE A 215 2.28 -11.77 13.19
CA ILE A 215 2.02 -10.62 12.33
C ILE A 215 0.62 -10.73 11.69
N VAL A 216 0.25 -11.90 11.16
CA VAL A 216 -1.08 -12.12 10.56
C VAL A 216 -2.20 -11.97 11.59
N GLN A 217 -2.01 -12.41 12.83
CA GLN A 217 -2.96 -12.18 13.92
C GLN A 217 -3.12 -10.68 14.21
N ASN A 218 -2.02 -9.91 14.21
CA ASN A 218 -2.08 -8.46 14.38
C ASN A 218 -2.77 -7.79 13.19
N ILE A 219 -2.44 -8.17 11.96
CA ILE A 219 -3.13 -7.70 10.75
C ILE A 219 -4.63 -7.97 10.85
N SER A 220 -5.02 -9.17 11.31
CA SER A 220 -6.44 -9.56 11.39
C SER A 220 -7.26 -8.64 12.31
N ARG A 221 -6.66 -8.09 13.36
CA ARG A 221 -7.33 -7.16 14.29
C ARG A 221 -7.61 -5.80 13.65
N ASN A 222 -6.92 -5.47 12.55
CA ASN A 222 -7.12 -4.23 11.80
C ASN A 222 -8.20 -4.36 10.71
N PHE A 223 -8.78 -5.54 10.53
CA PHE A 223 -9.89 -5.76 9.60
C PHE A 223 -11.24 -5.79 10.33
N SER A 224 -12.24 -5.17 9.73
CA SER A 224 -13.66 -5.35 10.08
C SER A 224 -14.27 -6.50 9.28
N ASN A 225 -13.75 -6.77 8.07
CA ASN A 225 -14.20 -7.82 7.17
C ASN A 225 -13.19 -8.97 7.08
N ALA A 226 -13.47 -10.07 7.76
CA ALA A 226 -12.60 -11.26 7.79
C ALA A 226 -12.45 -11.95 6.42
N GLN A 227 -13.41 -11.79 5.50
CA GLN A 227 -13.30 -12.34 4.15
C GLN A 227 -12.27 -11.55 3.33
N LYS A 228 -12.33 -10.20 3.38
CA LYS A 228 -11.31 -9.35 2.75
C LYS A 228 -9.90 -9.64 3.29
N MET A 229 -9.77 -9.84 4.59
CA MET A 229 -8.50 -10.21 5.20
C MET A 229 -7.93 -11.48 4.56
N ARG A 230 -8.71 -12.55 4.48
CA ARG A 230 -8.25 -13.83 3.89
C ARG A 230 -7.95 -13.75 2.40
N ASP A 231 -8.64 -12.87 1.67
CA ASP A 231 -8.40 -12.66 0.25
C ASP A 231 -7.12 -11.83 0.00
N ARG A 232 -6.88 -10.80 0.81
CA ARG A 232 -5.81 -9.82 0.57
C ARG A 232 -4.47 -10.16 1.20
N VAL A 233 -4.46 -10.88 2.33
CA VAL A 233 -3.21 -11.24 2.99
C VAL A 233 -2.53 -12.39 2.26
N VAL A 234 -1.29 -12.14 1.84
CA VAL A 234 -0.49 -13.10 1.07
C VAL A 234 -0.14 -14.31 1.92
N ASN A 235 -0.32 -15.50 1.37
CA ASN A 235 -0.01 -16.75 2.06
C ASN A 235 1.49 -16.87 2.39
N LYS A 236 1.83 -17.52 3.49
CA LYS A 236 3.21 -17.71 3.95
C LYS A 236 4.15 -18.26 2.87
N THR A 237 3.64 -19.15 2.02
CA THR A 237 4.40 -19.76 0.92
C THR A 237 4.94 -18.76 -0.11
N PHE A 238 4.33 -17.58 -0.19
CA PHE A 238 4.76 -16.46 -1.05
C PHE A 238 5.41 -15.31 -0.27
N CYS A 239 5.50 -15.44 1.05
CA CYS A 239 6.20 -14.49 1.93
C CYS A 239 7.63 -14.97 2.19
N GLN A 240 8.47 -14.05 2.65
CA GLN A 240 9.86 -14.33 2.97
C GLN A 240 10.27 -13.59 4.25
N PRO A 241 11.29 -14.06 4.95
CA PRO A 241 11.82 -13.33 6.09
C PRO A 241 12.43 -12.00 5.63
N LEU A 242 12.28 -10.97 6.45
CA LEU A 242 13.02 -9.73 6.28
C LEU A 242 14.52 -10.02 6.51
N PRO A 243 15.42 -9.62 5.58
CA PRO A 243 16.86 -9.83 5.77
C PRO A 243 17.34 -9.23 7.11
N GLN A 244 18.00 -10.06 7.94
CA GLN A 244 18.49 -9.65 9.26
C GLN A 244 20.00 -9.34 9.25
N ARG A 245 20.71 -9.78 8.23
CA ARG A 245 22.17 -9.61 8.11
C ARG A 245 22.54 -9.12 6.72
N ILE A 246 23.51 -8.21 6.66
CA ILE A 246 24.22 -7.92 5.43
C ILE A 246 25.13 -9.12 5.19
N VAL A 247 24.84 -9.92 4.17
CA VAL A 247 25.78 -10.91 3.69
C VAL A 247 26.87 -10.13 2.95
N SER A 248 28.01 -9.88 3.61
CA SER A 248 29.21 -9.44 2.91
C SER A 248 29.64 -10.58 2.00
N ASN A 249 29.47 -10.41 0.70
CA ASN A 249 30.15 -11.26 -0.27
C ASN A 249 31.65 -10.96 -0.13
N GLU A 250 32.38 -11.80 0.59
CA GLU A 250 33.84 -11.90 0.52
C GLU A 250 34.24 -12.55 -0.80
#